data_4475e8c1ebbcc80e70d9a106f48b0f1c
#
_entry.id   4475e8c1ebbcc80e70d9a106f48b0f1c
#
_cell.length_a   1.000
_cell.length_b   1.000
_cell.length_c   1.000
_cell.angle_alpha   90.00
_cell.angle_beta   90.00
_cell.angle_gamma   90.00
#
_symmetry.space_group_name_H-M   'P 1'
#
loop_
_entity.id
_entity.type
_entity.pdbx_description
1 polymer ?
#
loop_
_entity_poly.entity_id
_entity_poly.type
_entity_poly.pdbx_seq_one_letter_code
_entity_poly.pdbx_strand_id
1 'polypeptide(L)'
;SDVCSSDLEMIGAKPDAIAKGEDRELFKQAMLKIGLDVARSRTVKTMEEARAAAELLGAFPLIIRPSFTLGGSGGGIAYNREEFERICANGLDLSPVHEVLVEECLLGWKEYEMEVMRDRKDQCVVICSIENFDPMGVHTGDSITVAPAMTLTDKEYQVMRDASFAVIREIGVETGGSNIQFSVDPDTGRMVVIEMNPRVSRSSALASKATGFPIAKIAAKLAVGYTLDELRNDITRLTPASFEPTIDYVVTKIPRFTFEKFPDADATLTSAMKSVGEAMAIGRTFKESMQKALRSLEIGARGFGGGGKHGLDEAPDRQVITAKLATPNAERIFYIRYAFLAGLGVKEVFDLTKIDPWFLQQLREIFDMEQALKGRALAAVSDLELRRAKQFGFSDSQLARSESTRLNSSHRCISYA
;
A
#
# COMPACT_ATOMS: atom_id res chain seq x y z
N SER A 1 24.60 15.09 20.79
CA SER A 1 24.73 16.55 20.76
C SER A 1 23.79 17.17 21.77
N ASP A 2 24.32 18.04 22.63
CA ASP A 2 23.72 18.62 23.82
C ASP A 2 22.51 19.55 23.65
N VAL A 3 21.69 19.34 22.63
CA VAL A 3 20.47 20.12 22.41
C VAL A 3 19.38 19.80 23.43
N CYS A 4 19.52 18.71 24.18
CA CYS A 4 18.54 18.27 25.18
C CYS A 4 18.69 18.96 26.56
N SER A 5 19.70 19.81 26.74
CA SER A 5 19.91 20.56 28.00
C SER A 5 19.42 22.01 27.90
N SER A 6 18.76 22.43 26.83
CA SER A 6 18.21 23.77 26.69
C SER A 6 16.80 23.84 27.31
N ASP A 7 16.43 25.00 27.83
CA ASP A 7 15.06 25.32 28.31
C ASP A 7 13.99 25.33 27.19
N LEU A 8 14.30 24.75 26.02
CA LEU A 8 13.42 24.68 24.87
C LEU A 8 12.66 23.35 24.87
N GLU A 9 11.35 23.42 24.81
CA GLU A 9 10.48 22.27 24.63
C GLU A 9 10.45 21.85 23.18
N MET A 10 10.73 20.56 22.90
CA MET A 10 10.56 19.98 21.57
C MET A 10 9.07 19.79 21.26
N ILE A 11 8.58 20.46 20.23
CA ILE A 11 7.21 20.29 19.72
C ILE A 11 7.11 19.06 18.81
N GLY A 12 5.94 18.41 18.78
CA GLY A 12 5.72 17.18 18.02
C GLY A 12 6.10 15.93 18.83
N ALA A 13 6.54 14.87 18.14
CA ALA A 13 6.97 13.64 18.81
C ALA A 13 8.25 13.89 19.63
N LYS A 14 8.25 13.42 20.88
CA LYS A 14 9.39 13.53 21.78
C LYS A 14 10.51 12.55 21.41
N PRO A 15 11.79 12.82 21.80
CA PRO A 15 12.92 11.95 21.45
C PRO A 15 12.70 10.48 21.83
N ASP A 16 12.11 10.21 22.99
CA ASP A 16 11.83 8.85 23.46
C ASP A 16 10.78 8.14 22.57
N ALA A 17 9.77 8.86 22.10
CA ALA A 17 8.78 8.34 21.16
C ALA A 17 9.40 8.04 19.80
N ILE A 18 10.30 8.91 19.33
CA ILE A 18 11.05 8.69 18.09
C ILE A 18 11.94 7.46 18.22
N ALA A 19 12.70 7.35 19.32
CA ALA A 19 13.57 6.20 19.59
C ALA A 19 12.78 4.89 19.62
N LYS A 20 11.64 4.85 20.33
CA LYS A 20 10.76 3.68 20.37
C LYS A 20 10.15 3.32 19.01
N GLY A 21 9.83 4.31 18.18
CA GLY A 21 9.23 4.09 16.87
C GLY A 21 10.23 3.64 15.81
N GLU A 22 11.50 4.06 15.90
CA GLU A 22 12.52 3.81 14.86
C GLU A 22 13.47 2.66 15.21
N ASP A 23 13.74 2.42 16.50
CA ASP A 23 14.53 1.27 16.94
C ASP A 23 13.66 0.01 16.97
N ARG A 24 14.05 -0.99 16.19
CA ARG A 24 13.28 -2.22 16.00
C ARG A 24 13.09 -3.04 17.27
N GLU A 25 14.12 -3.13 18.10
CA GLU A 25 14.02 -3.91 19.35
C GLU A 25 13.14 -3.18 20.37
N LEU A 26 13.31 -1.86 20.51
CA LEU A 26 12.44 -1.05 21.36
C LEU A 26 10.98 -1.10 20.88
N PHE A 27 10.75 -1.01 19.58
CA PHE A 27 9.42 -1.13 19.01
C PHE A 27 8.80 -2.50 19.30
N LYS A 28 9.54 -3.57 19.05
CA LYS A 28 9.10 -4.95 19.36
C LYS A 28 8.71 -5.12 20.82
N GLN A 29 9.56 -4.66 21.74
CA GLN A 29 9.27 -4.73 23.17
C GLN A 29 8.02 -3.92 23.54
N ALA A 30 7.85 -2.74 22.94
CA ALA A 30 6.66 -1.91 23.14
C ALA A 30 5.39 -2.62 22.68
N MET A 31 5.41 -3.28 21.48
CA MET A 31 4.26 -4.02 20.97
C MET A 31 3.90 -5.22 21.85
N LEU A 32 4.89 -6.02 22.24
CA LEU A 32 4.69 -7.17 23.13
C LEU A 32 4.13 -6.76 24.49
N LYS A 33 4.58 -5.63 25.04
CA LYS A 33 4.09 -5.07 26.30
C LYS A 33 2.59 -4.77 26.28
N ILE A 34 2.06 -4.32 25.16
CA ILE A 34 0.62 -4.04 24.98
C ILE A 34 -0.17 -5.23 24.44
N GLY A 35 0.46 -6.41 24.35
CA GLY A 35 -0.19 -7.65 23.93
C GLY A 35 -0.43 -7.76 22.42
N LEU A 36 0.26 -6.96 21.60
CA LEU A 36 0.21 -7.05 20.15
C LEU A 36 1.32 -7.95 19.62
N ASP A 37 1.02 -8.67 18.54
CA ASP A 37 1.97 -9.54 17.88
C ASP A 37 2.81 -8.75 16.86
N VAL A 38 4.04 -9.21 16.69
CA VAL A 38 5.00 -8.71 15.70
C VAL A 38 5.61 -9.89 14.95
N ALA A 39 6.25 -9.66 13.82
CA ALA A 39 6.99 -10.72 13.14
C ALA A 39 8.01 -11.35 14.10
N ARG A 40 8.00 -12.69 14.17
CA ARG A 40 8.94 -13.43 15.01
C ARG A 40 10.35 -13.18 14.51
N SER A 41 11.23 -12.73 15.39
CA SER A 41 12.57 -12.31 15.01
C SER A 41 13.60 -12.54 16.09
N ARG A 42 14.87 -12.62 15.70
CA ARG A 42 16.03 -12.69 16.57
C ARG A 42 17.14 -11.81 16.02
N THR A 43 17.66 -10.96 16.88
CA THR A 43 18.90 -10.22 16.63
C THR A 43 20.08 -11.12 16.94
N VAL A 44 21.03 -11.21 16.01
CA VAL A 44 22.19 -12.11 16.08
C VAL A 44 23.47 -11.38 15.67
N LYS A 45 24.60 -11.76 16.29
CA LYS A 45 25.92 -11.16 16.05
C LYS A 45 26.93 -12.14 15.50
N THR A 46 26.60 -13.42 15.47
CA THR A 46 27.45 -14.48 14.94
C THR A 46 26.66 -15.40 14.02
N MET A 47 27.37 -16.11 13.15
CA MET A 47 26.75 -17.12 12.29
C MET A 47 26.18 -18.31 13.08
N GLU A 48 26.73 -18.62 14.26
CA GLU A 48 26.19 -19.67 15.14
C GLU A 48 24.83 -19.27 15.70
N GLU A 49 24.72 -18.03 16.19
CA GLU A 49 23.45 -17.46 16.65
C GLU A 49 22.44 -17.38 15.50
N ALA A 50 22.87 -17.02 14.29
CA ALA A 50 22.01 -16.97 13.12
C ALA A 50 21.40 -18.33 12.77
N ARG A 51 22.21 -19.39 12.81
CA ARG A 51 21.73 -20.78 12.59
C ARG A 51 20.71 -21.20 13.65
N ALA A 52 21.01 -20.93 14.92
CA ALA A 52 20.08 -21.22 16.02
C ALA A 52 18.77 -20.42 15.88
N ALA A 53 18.84 -19.17 15.43
CA ALA A 53 17.67 -18.35 15.15
C ALA A 53 16.82 -18.93 14.01
N ALA A 54 17.45 -19.38 12.92
CA ALA A 54 16.75 -20.01 11.81
C ALA A 54 16.03 -21.31 12.22
N GLU A 55 16.66 -22.14 13.05
CA GLU A 55 16.05 -23.35 13.59
C GLU A 55 14.84 -23.05 14.50
N LEU A 56 14.93 -21.98 15.31
CA LEU A 56 13.85 -21.54 16.19
C LEU A 56 12.66 -20.94 15.41
N LEU A 57 12.95 -20.17 14.36
CA LEU A 57 11.91 -19.54 13.53
C LEU A 57 11.21 -20.57 12.62
N GLY A 58 11.89 -21.64 12.27
CA GLY A 58 11.32 -22.81 11.60
C GLY A 58 11.52 -22.78 10.08
N ALA A 59 10.44 -22.61 9.32
CA ALA A 59 10.47 -22.76 7.88
C ALA A 59 11.03 -21.55 7.12
N PHE A 60 11.73 -21.80 6.02
CA PHE A 60 12.02 -20.77 5.01
C PHE A 60 10.75 -20.41 4.22
N PRO A 61 10.70 -19.17 3.65
CA PRO A 61 11.75 -18.17 3.62
C PRO A 61 11.93 -17.39 4.93
N LEU A 62 13.13 -16.85 5.14
CA LEU A 62 13.46 -15.95 6.25
C LEU A 62 13.98 -14.61 5.71
N ILE A 63 13.71 -13.53 6.42
CA ILE A 63 14.22 -12.20 6.09
C ILE A 63 15.45 -11.92 6.94
N ILE A 64 16.50 -11.40 6.31
CA ILE A 64 17.74 -10.97 6.97
C ILE A 64 17.87 -9.46 6.76
N ARG A 65 18.02 -8.72 7.86
CA ARG A 65 18.15 -7.26 7.85
C ARG A 65 19.35 -6.83 8.68
N PRO A 66 20.44 -6.39 8.06
CA PRO A 66 21.57 -5.84 8.79
C PRO A 66 21.18 -4.57 9.57
N SER A 67 21.69 -4.44 10.79
CA SER A 67 21.47 -3.24 11.61
C SER A 67 22.33 -2.08 11.09
N PHE A 68 21.76 -0.86 11.12
CA PHE A 68 22.43 0.40 10.77
C PHE A 68 22.99 0.47 9.34
N THR A 69 22.41 -0.26 8.37
CA THR A 69 22.75 -0.13 6.96
C THR A 69 21.77 0.82 6.24
N LEU A 70 22.28 1.58 5.27
CA LEU A 70 21.47 2.48 4.45
C LEU A 70 20.81 1.71 3.28
N GLY A 71 19.51 1.97 3.07
CA GLY A 71 18.78 1.47 1.91
C GLY A 71 18.62 -0.05 1.84
N GLY A 72 18.73 -0.77 2.97
CA GLY A 72 18.58 -2.23 3.01
C GLY A 72 19.79 -3.01 2.48
N SER A 73 20.96 -2.35 2.36
CA SER A 73 22.20 -2.99 1.88
C SER A 73 22.58 -4.20 2.74
N GLY A 74 22.95 -5.31 2.10
CA GLY A 74 23.37 -6.56 2.75
C GLY A 74 22.23 -7.41 3.30
N GLY A 75 20.99 -6.92 3.27
CA GLY A 75 19.82 -7.68 3.62
C GLY A 75 19.21 -8.46 2.44
N GLY A 76 18.25 -9.32 2.72
CA GLY A 76 17.54 -10.07 1.69
C GLY A 76 16.60 -11.11 2.25
N ILE A 77 15.94 -11.82 1.33
CA ILE A 77 15.09 -12.96 1.65
C ILE A 77 15.86 -14.22 1.28
N ALA A 78 15.97 -15.11 2.23
CA ALA A 78 16.57 -16.43 2.03
C ALA A 78 15.47 -17.48 1.87
N TYR A 79 15.41 -18.13 0.74
CA TYR A 79 14.44 -19.18 0.44
C TYR A 79 14.91 -20.59 0.85
N ASN A 80 16.19 -20.72 1.15
CA ASN A 80 16.82 -21.96 1.57
C ASN A 80 18.03 -21.68 2.48
N ARG A 81 18.61 -22.75 3.04
CA ARG A 81 19.71 -22.64 3.99
C ARG A 81 20.97 -22.07 3.37
N GLU A 82 21.28 -22.38 2.11
CA GLU A 82 22.48 -21.89 1.43
C GLU A 82 22.42 -20.36 1.22
N GLU A 83 21.27 -19.86 0.76
CA GLU A 83 21.04 -18.42 0.64
C GLU A 83 21.10 -17.73 1.99
N PHE A 84 20.53 -18.36 3.04
CA PHE A 84 20.55 -17.85 4.40
C PHE A 84 21.98 -17.65 4.92
N GLU A 85 22.83 -18.68 4.82
CA GLU A 85 24.25 -18.60 5.23
C GLU A 85 24.97 -17.45 4.50
N ARG A 86 24.80 -17.36 3.20
CA ARG A 86 25.44 -16.32 2.37
C ARG A 86 24.97 -14.91 2.72
N ILE A 87 23.65 -14.71 2.86
CA ILE A 87 23.07 -13.39 3.15
C ILE A 87 23.40 -12.95 4.59
N CYS A 88 23.32 -13.85 5.57
CA CYS A 88 23.68 -13.55 6.95
C CYS A 88 25.17 -13.18 7.09
N ALA A 89 26.08 -13.94 6.50
CA ALA A 89 27.51 -13.62 6.53
C ALA A 89 27.79 -12.24 5.94
N ASN A 90 27.25 -11.95 4.76
CA ASN A 90 27.39 -10.64 4.13
C ASN A 90 26.74 -9.51 4.96
N GLY A 91 25.60 -9.77 5.57
CA GLY A 91 24.90 -8.81 6.44
C GLY A 91 25.67 -8.47 7.71
N LEU A 92 26.30 -9.47 8.34
CA LEU A 92 27.16 -9.28 9.52
C LEU A 92 28.41 -8.47 9.18
N ASP A 93 29.01 -8.71 8.00
CA ASP A 93 30.19 -7.95 7.54
C ASP A 93 29.85 -6.50 7.21
N LEU A 94 28.70 -6.24 6.60
CA LEU A 94 28.27 -4.90 6.19
C LEU A 94 27.67 -4.07 7.33
N SER A 95 27.19 -4.70 8.38
CA SER A 95 26.67 -3.99 9.55
C SER A 95 27.83 -3.35 10.34
N PRO A 96 27.80 -2.03 10.58
CA PRO A 96 28.85 -1.36 11.38
C PRO A 96 28.99 -1.88 12.80
N VAL A 97 27.96 -2.55 13.32
CA VAL A 97 27.91 -3.15 14.66
C VAL A 97 27.93 -4.68 14.62
N HIS A 98 28.18 -5.26 13.46
CA HIS A 98 28.21 -6.71 13.22
C HIS A 98 26.95 -7.42 13.75
N GLU A 99 25.79 -6.86 13.39
CA GLU A 99 24.50 -7.34 13.88
C GLU A 99 23.49 -7.45 12.73
N VAL A 100 22.75 -8.56 12.70
CA VAL A 100 21.63 -8.74 11.78
C VAL A 100 20.37 -9.19 12.54
N LEU A 101 19.21 -8.75 12.07
CA LEU A 101 17.92 -9.28 12.47
C LEU A 101 17.54 -10.41 11.52
N VAL A 102 17.27 -11.59 12.06
CA VAL A 102 16.67 -12.72 11.36
C VAL A 102 15.19 -12.76 11.73
N GLU A 103 14.32 -12.74 10.74
CA GLU A 103 12.89 -12.54 10.91
C GLU A 103 12.08 -13.54 10.06
N GLU A 104 10.90 -13.96 10.57
CA GLU A 104 9.95 -14.73 9.76
C GLU A 104 9.50 -13.92 8.55
N CYS A 105 9.29 -14.60 7.44
CA CYS A 105 8.90 -13.96 6.20
C CYS A 105 7.38 -13.86 6.09
N LEU A 106 6.89 -12.64 5.91
CA LEU A 106 5.47 -12.35 5.74
C LEU A 106 5.09 -12.15 4.27
N LEU A 107 5.91 -12.64 3.32
CA LEU A 107 5.60 -12.55 1.90
C LEU A 107 4.23 -13.15 1.58
N GLY A 108 3.44 -12.44 0.81
CA GLY A 108 2.10 -12.85 0.43
C GLY A 108 1.01 -12.52 1.44
N TRP A 109 1.35 -12.00 2.61
CA TRP A 109 0.37 -11.51 3.57
C TRP A 109 -0.25 -10.20 3.08
N LYS A 110 -1.47 -9.91 3.53
CA LYS A 110 -2.15 -8.65 3.23
C LYS A 110 -1.52 -7.53 4.04
N GLU A 111 -1.50 -6.32 3.48
CA GLU A 111 -0.89 -5.16 4.14
C GLU A 111 -1.90 -4.02 4.25
N TYR A 112 -1.99 -3.46 5.46
CA TYR A 112 -2.88 -2.37 5.81
C TYR A 112 -2.13 -1.26 6.52
N GLU A 113 -2.63 -0.04 6.36
CA GLU A 113 -2.11 1.13 7.06
C GLU A 113 -3.26 1.87 7.74
N MET A 114 -3.01 2.33 8.96
CA MET A 114 -3.93 3.18 9.70
C MET A 114 -3.28 4.54 9.94
N GLU A 115 -3.90 5.58 9.40
CA GLU A 115 -3.52 6.96 9.70
C GLU A 115 -4.28 7.42 10.93
N VAL A 116 -3.55 7.67 12.02
CA VAL A 116 -4.11 7.93 13.34
C VAL A 116 -3.60 9.26 13.86
N MET A 117 -4.42 9.99 14.59
CA MET A 117 -4.01 11.17 15.33
C MET A 117 -4.35 11.02 16.82
N ARG A 118 -3.48 11.59 17.67
CA ARG A 118 -3.68 11.67 19.10
C ARG A 118 -3.29 13.05 19.61
N ASP A 119 -4.06 13.57 20.55
CA ASP A 119 -3.72 14.80 21.26
C ASP A 119 -3.28 14.55 22.72
N ARG A 120 -2.85 15.61 23.39
CA ARG A 120 -2.38 15.56 24.78
C ARG A 120 -3.44 15.22 25.82
N LYS A 121 -4.74 15.29 25.46
CA LYS A 121 -5.86 14.83 26.31
C LYS A 121 -6.21 13.36 26.06
N ASP A 122 -5.38 12.63 25.32
CA ASP A 122 -5.58 11.24 24.95
C ASP A 122 -6.78 10.99 24.03
N GLN A 123 -7.27 12.00 23.32
CA GLN A 123 -8.25 11.78 22.27
C GLN A 123 -7.56 11.19 21.06
N CYS A 124 -8.03 10.04 20.61
CA CYS A 124 -7.51 9.31 19.45
C CYS A 124 -8.56 9.24 18.35
N VAL A 125 -8.15 9.46 17.10
CA VAL A 125 -9.01 9.32 15.92
C VAL A 125 -8.27 8.61 14.79
N VAL A 126 -8.96 7.71 14.09
CA VAL A 126 -8.51 7.17 12.81
C VAL A 126 -8.96 8.11 11.71
N ILE A 127 -8.00 8.64 10.95
CA ILE A 127 -8.29 9.54 9.84
C ILE A 127 -8.64 8.74 8.59
N CYS A 128 -7.91 7.65 8.35
CA CYS A 128 -8.10 6.82 7.17
C CYS A 128 -7.53 5.42 7.40
N SER A 129 -8.26 4.41 6.93
CA SER A 129 -7.70 3.08 6.69
C SER A 129 -7.26 2.98 5.23
N ILE A 130 -6.12 2.36 4.98
CA ILE A 130 -5.53 2.18 3.65
C ILE A 130 -5.20 0.70 3.48
N GLU A 131 -5.45 0.16 2.31
CA GLU A 131 -5.10 -1.21 1.96
C GLU A 131 -4.17 -1.22 0.76
N ASN A 132 -3.11 -2.02 0.83
CA ASN A 132 -2.22 -2.25 -0.29
C ASN A 132 -2.79 -3.33 -1.21
N PHE A 133 -2.82 -3.04 -2.49
CA PHE A 133 -3.23 -3.98 -3.54
C PHE A 133 -2.21 -5.11 -3.71
N ASP A 134 -0.93 -4.77 -3.64
CA ASP A 134 0.16 -5.75 -3.66
C ASP A 134 0.34 -6.34 -2.25
N PRO A 135 0.57 -7.65 -2.15
CA PRO A 135 0.88 -8.28 -0.86
C PRO A 135 2.24 -7.82 -0.32
N MET A 136 2.51 -8.15 0.95
CA MET A 136 3.80 -7.92 1.59
C MET A 136 4.97 -8.38 0.71
N GLY A 137 6.02 -7.56 0.67
CA GLY A 137 7.21 -7.74 -0.16
C GLY A 137 7.43 -6.62 -1.17
N VAL A 138 6.40 -5.83 -1.47
CA VAL A 138 6.49 -4.60 -2.24
C VAL A 138 6.39 -3.42 -1.28
N HIS A 139 7.28 -2.43 -1.42
CA HIS A 139 7.23 -1.23 -0.59
C HIS A 139 5.88 -0.50 -0.75
N THR A 140 5.27 -0.03 0.34
CA THR A 140 3.95 0.62 0.32
C THR A 140 3.87 1.80 -0.65
N GLY A 141 4.97 2.55 -0.81
CA GLY A 141 5.10 3.63 -1.79
C GLY A 141 4.99 3.16 -3.24
N ASP A 142 5.40 1.93 -3.52
CA ASP A 142 5.43 1.30 -4.84
C ASP A 142 4.20 0.42 -5.11
N SER A 143 3.38 0.14 -4.10
CA SER A 143 2.12 -0.55 -4.23
C SER A 143 1.00 0.38 -4.72
N ILE A 144 0.04 -0.17 -5.46
CA ILE A 144 -1.27 0.45 -5.62
C ILE A 144 -1.95 0.41 -4.26
N THR A 145 -2.49 1.54 -3.80
CA THR A 145 -3.18 1.60 -2.51
C THR A 145 -4.62 2.10 -2.65
N VAL A 146 -5.49 1.61 -1.79
CA VAL A 146 -6.91 1.89 -1.81
C VAL A 146 -7.35 2.40 -0.44
N ALA A 147 -8.14 3.44 -0.42
CA ALA A 147 -8.75 4.00 0.78
C ALA A 147 -10.27 4.20 0.57
N PRO A 148 -11.11 3.78 1.52
CA PRO A 148 -10.78 3.02 2.73
C PRO A 148 -10.34 1.59 2.39
N ALA A 149 -9.83 0.83 3.38
CA ALA A 149 -9.58 -0.59 3.24
C ALA A 149 -10.86 -1.32 2.82
N MET A 150 -10.76 -2.18 1.79
CA MET A 150 -11.93 -2.75 1.11
C MET A 150 -12.20 -4.21 1.50
N THR A 151 -11.20 -4.92 2.02
CA THR A 151 -11.30 -6.36 2.30
C THR A 151 -11.28 -6.69 3.80
N LEU A 152 -11.32 -5.68 4.67
CA LEU A 152 -11.56 -5.87 6.10
C LEU A 152 -13.05 -5.99 6.39
N THR A 153 -13.41 -6.96 7.22
CA THR A 153 -14.71 -6.96 7.88
C THR A 153 -14.75 -5.86 8.96
N ASP A 154 -15.95 -5.45 9.38
CA ASP A 154 -16.08 -4.47 10.46
C ASP A 154 -15.38 -4.92 11.75
N LYS A 155 -15.47 -6.20 12.09
CA LYS A 155 -14.79 -6.76 13.25
C LYS A 155 -13.25 -6.64 13.15
N GLU A 156 -12.68 -6.97 12.00
CA GLU A 156 -11.23 -6.85 11.77
C GLU A 156 -10.80 -5.39 11.80
N TYR A 157 -11.59 -4.51 11.20
CA TYR A 157 -11.35 -3.07 11.26
C TYR A 157 -11.32 -2.54 12.71
N GLN A 158 -12.29 -2.93 13.55
CA GLN A 158 -12.33 -2.51 14.96
C GLN A 158 -11.12 -3.03 15.75
N VAL A 159 -10.71 -4.28 15.53
CA VAL A 159 -9.49 -4.84 16.16
C VAL A 159 -8.25 -4.04 15.74
N MET A 160 -8.12 -3.72 14.46
CA MET A 160 -6.99 -2.95 13.95
C MET A 160 -7.01 -1.50 14.44
N ARG A 161 -8.20 -0.89 14.55
CA ARG A 161 -8.41 0.43 15.12
C ARG A 161 -7.98 0.50 16.59
N ASP A 162 -8.43 -0.46 17.39
CA ASP A 162 -8.09 -0.52 18.82
C ASP A 162 -6.58 -0.78 19.01
N ALA A 163 -5.99 -1.66 18.21
CA ALA A 163 -4.55 -1.88 18.18
C ALA A 163 -3.80 -0.58 17.83
N SER A 164 -4.29 0.18 16.85
CA SER A 164 -3.67 1.46 16.46
C SER A 164 -3.66 2.47 17.60
N PHE A 165 -4.73 2.55 18.38
CA PHE A 165 -4.80 3.42 19.55
C PHE A 165 -3.89 2.94 20.67
N ALA A 166 -3.75 1.63 20.87
CA ALA A 166 -2.81 1.08 21.83
C ALA A 166 -1.34 1.39 21.41
N VAL A 167 -1.01 1.24 20.13
CA VAL A 167 0.32 1.53 19.59
C VAL A 167 0.69 3.00 19.77
N ILE A 168 -0.15 3.94 19.35
CA ILE A 168 0.18 5.37 19.43
C ILE A 168 0.36 5.84 20.89
N ARG A 169 -0.40 5.25 21.84
CA ARG A 169 -0.26 5.50 23.26
C ARG A 169 1.04 4.95 23.82
N GLU A 170 1.38 3.69 23.53
CA GLU A 170 2.61 3.04 24.04
C GLU A 170 3.88 3.69 23.49
N ILE A 171 3.89 4.06 22.22
CA ILE A 171 5.01 4.78 21.62
C ILE A 171 5.14 6.19 22.23
N GLY A 172 4.03 6.81 22.61
CA GLY A 172 4.02 8.09 23.29
C GLY A 172 3.92 9.31 22.36
N VAL A 173 3.34 9.15 21.17
CA VAL A 173 2.98 10.30 20.33
C VAL A 173 1.68 10.89 20.87
N GLU A 174 1.75 12.12 21.36
CA GLU A 174 0.64 12.82 22.01
C GLU A 174 0.27 14.15 21.34
N THR A 175 0.93 14.50 20.25
CA THR A 175 0.74 15.79 19.57
C THR A 175 0.86 15.65 18.07
N GLY A 176 0.09 14.77 17.46
CA GLY A 176 0.16 14.69 16.01
C GLY A 176 -0.37 13.41 15.40
N GLY A 177 -0.08 13.25 14.11
CA GLY A 177 -0.43 12.11 13.30
C GLY A 177 0.68 11.09 13.20
N SER A 178 0.29 9.85 13.02
CA SER A 178 1.18 8.71 12.83
C SER A 178 0.57 7.74 11.84
N ASN A 179 1.43 7.09 11.07
CA ASN A 179 1.09 5.96 10.23
C ASN A 179 1.50 4.67 10.93
N ILE A 180 0.57 3.73 11.04
CA ILE A 180 0.81 2.41 11.63
C ILE A 180 0.53 1.36 10.56
N GLN A 181 1.50 0.47 10.34
CA GLN A 181 1.40 -0.56 9.32
C GLN A 181 1.15 -1.93 9.97
N PHE A 182 0.20 -2.65 9.41
CA PHE A 182 -0.20 -3.98 9.83
C PHE A 182 -0.06 -4.96 8.68
N SER A 183 0.27 -6.20 9.02
CA SER A 183 0.17 -7.31 8.08
C SER A 183 -0.77 -8.37 8.63
N VAL A 184 -1.59 -8.94 7.74
CA VAL A 184 -2.58 -9.97 8.11
C VAL A 184 -2.38 -11.20 7.25
N ASP A 185 -2.21 -12.34 7.90
CA ASP A 185 -2.16 -13.63 7.25
C ASP A 185 -3.52 -13.94 6.60
N PRO A 186 -3.60 -14.11 5.28
CA PRO A 186 -4.87 -14.36 4.61
C PRO A 186 -5.50 -15.71 4.96
N ASP A 187 -4.72 -16.68 5.45
CA ASP A 187 -5.18 -18.03 5.75
C ASP A 187 -5.65 -18.19 7.19
N THR A 188 -4.95 -17.56 8.15
CA THR A 188 -5.21 -17.73 9.59
C THR A 188 -5.85 -16.50 10.24
N GLY A 189 -5.79 -15.34 9.59
CA GLY A 189 -6.21 -14.06 10.16
C GLY A 189 -5.25 -13.51 11.22
N ARG A 190 -4.06 -14.11 11.41
CA ARG A 190 -3.04 -13.58 12.32
C ARG A 190 -2.64 -12.18 11.88
N MET A 191 -2.79 -11.20 12.77
CA MET A 191 -2.41 -9.80 12.54
C MET A 191 -1.13 -9.49 13.30
N VAL A 192 -0.19 -8.87 12.63
CA VAL A 192 1.06 -8.38 13.22
C VAL A 192 1.26 -6.89 12.93
N VAL A 193 1.86 -6.18 13.87
CA VAL A 193 2.29 -4.79 13.68
C VAL A 193 3.66 -4.80 13.02
N ILE A 194 3.80 -4.07 11.91
CA ILE A 194 5.06 -4.01 11.14
C ILE A 194 5.92 -2.85 11.63
N GLU A 195 5.36 -1.65 11.61
CA GLU A 195 6.05 -0.44 12.04
C GLU A 195 5.07 0.68 12.37
N MET A 196 5.57 1.68 13.04
CA MET A 196 4.88 2.95 13.23
C MET A 196 5.82 4.10 12.87
N ASN A 197 5.33 5.01 12.07
CA ASN A 197 6.03 6.26 11.79
C ASN A 197 5.53 7.35 12.75
N PRO A 198 6.31 7.78 13.79
CA PRO A 198 5.88 8.76 14.79
C PRO A 198 5.90 10.20 14.23
N ARG A 199 5.45 10.39 13.04
CA ARG A 199 5.48 11.64 12.28
C ARG A 199 4.46 11.63 11.14
N VAL A 200 4.14 12.80 10.62
CA VAL A 200 3.41 12.91 9.34
C VAL A 200 4.26 12.31 8.21
N SER A 201 3.67 11.46 7.40
CA SER A 201 4.31 10.67 6.36
C SER A 201 3.69 10.96 4.98
N ARG A 202 4.15 10.24 3.94
CA ARG A 202 3.51 10.27 2.61
C ARG A 202 2.10 9.72 2.64
N SER A 203 1.87 8.66 3.42
CA SER A 203 0.54 8.09 3.62
C SER A 203 -0.40 9.10 4.28
N SER A 204 0.11 9.95 5.19
CA SER A 204 -0.67 11.05 5.77
C SER A 204 -1.12 12.07 4.72
N ALA A 205 -0.27 12.34 3.72
CA ALA A 205 -0.65 13.22 2.60
C ALA A 205 -1.72 12.56 1.71
N LEU A 206 -1.61 11.25 1.46
CA LEU A 206 -2.63 10.47 0.75
C LEU A 206 -3.95 10.47 1.53
N ALA A 207 -3.91 10.15 2.82
CA ALA A 207 -5.08 10.14 3.69
C ALA A 207 -5.76 11.53 3.76
N SER A 208 -4.96 12.60 3.83
CA SER A 208 -5.49 13.98 3.80
C SER A 208 -6.22 14.30 2.50
N LYS A 209 -5.67 13.88 1.35
CA LYS A 209 -6.33 14.04 0.05
C LYS A 209 -7.58 13.15 -0.07
N ALA A 210 -7.50 11.92 0.44
CA ALA A 210 -8.59 10.95 0.37
C ALA A 210 -9.80 11.39 1.19
N THR A 211 -9.57 11.89 2.40
CA THR A 211 -10.64 12.23 3.35
C THR A 211 -11.00 13.72 3.37
N GLY A 212 -10.12 14.56 2.84
CA GLY A 212 -10.23 16.02 3.01
C GLY A 212 -9.80 16.51 4.41
N PHE A 213 -9.43 15.61 5.32
CA PHE A 213 -8.97 15.97 6.67
C PHE A 213 -7.51 16.46 6.63
N PRO A 214 -7.22 17.69 7.02
CA PRO A 214 -5.88 18.29 6.85
C PRO A 214 -4.92 17.88 7.97
N ILE A 215 -4.41 16.64 7.91
CA ILE A 215 -3.58 16.02 8.96
C ILE A 215 -2.43 16.94 9.38
N ALA A 216 -1.64 17.44 8.44
CA ALA A 216 -0.47 18.29 8.75
C ALA A 216 -0.86 19.60 9.47
N LYS A 217 -1.95 20.23 9.03
CA LYS A 217 -2.48 21.47 9.67
C LYS A 217 -2.94 21.19 11.10
N ILE A 218 -3.68 20.11 11.30
CA ILE A 218 -4.16 19.72 12.63
C ILE A 218 -2.97 19.33 13.51
N ALA A 219 -2.04 18.49 13.03
CA ALA A 219 -0.84 18.09 13.75
C ALA A 219 -0.01 19.31 14.22
N ALA A 220 0.17 20.32 13.36
CA ALA A 220 0.86 21.56 13.74
C ALA A 220 0.15 22.30 14.88
N LYS A 221 -1.18 22.32 14.91
CA LYS A 221 -1.95 22.93 15.99
C LYS A 221 -1.89 22.11 17.27
N LEU A 222 -1.94 20.77 17.19
CA LEU A 222 -1.76 19.91 18.36
C LEU A 222 -0.37 20.11 18.97
N ALA A 223 0.66 20.27 18.13
CA ALA A 223 2.04 20.47 18.59
C ALA A 223 2.22 21.76 19.41
N VAL A 224 1.41 22.80 19.17
CA VAL A 224 1.42 24.05 19.96
C VAL A 224 0.37 24.08 21.07
N GLY A 225 -0.26 22.94 21.36
CA GLY A 225 -1.05 22.75 22.56
C GLY A 225 -2.57 22.73 22.41
N TYR A 226 -3.11 22.89 21.21
CA TYR A 226 -4.55 22.64 20.97
C TYR A 226 -4.89 21.15 21.14
N THR A 227 -6.17 20.87 21.35
CA THR A 227 -6.72 19.53 21.40
C THR A 227 -7.72 19.30 20.26
N LEU A 228 -8.01 18.03 19.92
CA LEU A 228 -8.87 17.70 18.77
C LEU A 228 -10.29 18.23 18.91
N ASP A 229 -10.82 18.31 20.13
CA ASP A 229 -12.15 18.87 20.44
C ASP A 229 -12.20 20.41 20.30
N GLU A 230 -11.08 21.10 20.50
CA GLU A 230 -10.96 22.56 20.32
C GLU A 230 -10.85 22.97 18.84
N LEU A 231 -10.44 22.06 17.97
CA LEU A 231 -10.26 22.31 16.54
C LEU A 231 -11.51 21.90 15.77
N ARG A 232 -11.90 22.75 14.81
CA ARG A 232 -12.99 22.41 13.91
C ARG A 232 -12.50 21.53 12.76
N ASN A 233 -13.33 20.55 12.38
CA ASN A 233 -13.12 19.76 11.19
C ASN A 233 -13.32 20.63 9.94
N ASP A 234 -12.32 20.73 9.08
CA ASP A 234 -12.35 21.58 7.88
C ASP A 234 -13.38 21.10 6.84
N ILE A 235 -13.78 19.81 6.89
CA ILE A 235 -14.75 19.21 5.96
C ILE A 235 -16.16 19.68 6.33
N THR A 236 -16.58 19.38 7.55
CA THR A 236 -17.93 19.67 8.02
C THR A 236 -18.10 21.11 8.47
N ARG A 237 -17.02 21.76 8.95
CA ARG A 237 -16.95 23.09 9.57
C ARG A 237 -17.78 23.25 10.84
N LEU A 238 -18.55 22.25 11.20
CA LEU A 238 -19.46 22.23 12.35
C LEU A 238 -18.98 21.31 13.46
N THR A 239 -18.48 20.13 13.11
CA THR A 239 -18.01 19.13 14.07
C THR A 239 -16.54 19.40 14.47
N PRO A 240 -16.12 18.98 15.68
CA PRO A 240 -14.70 19.03 16.05
C PRO A 240 -13.85 18.02 15.27
N ALA A 241 -12.55 18.24 15.27
CA ALA A 241 -11.57 17.35 14.63
C ALA A 241 -11.44 15.98 15.32
N SER A 242 -12.06 15.83 16.49
CA SER A 242 -12.15 14.55 17.21
C SER A 242 -13.14 13.54 16.61
N PHE A 243 -13.92 13.95 15.59
CA PHE A 243 -14.78 13.01 14.85
C PHE A 243 -14.00 12.37 13.71
N GLU A 244 -14.03 11.05 13.64
CA GLU A 244 -13.37 10.28 12.58
C GLU A 244 -14.05 10.58 11.23
N PRO A 245 -13.26 10.87 10.18
CA PRO A 245 -13.81 11.03 8.84
C PRO A 245 -14.48 9.75 8.36
N THR A 246 -15.65 9.89 7.73
CA THR A 246 -16.34 8.79 7.05
C THR A 246 -16.48 9.15 5.59
N ILE A 247 -16.04 8.27 4.69
CA ILE A 247 -16.14 8.48 3.25
C ILE A 247 -17.04 7.43 2.61
N ASP A 248 -17.87 7.84 1.66
CA ASP A 248 -18.78 6.99 0.89
C ASP A 248 -18.32 6.78 -0.57
N TYR A 249 -17.03 6.95 -0.80
CA TYR A 249 -16.36 6.78 -2.08
C TYR A 249 -15.04 6.01 -1.90
N VAL A 250 -14.45 5.62 -3.00
CA VAL A 250 -13.17 4.90 -3.02
C VAL A 250 -12.10 5.75 -3.66
N VAL A 251 -10.95 5.80 -3.02
CA VAL A 251 -9.76 6.48 -3.54
C VAL A 251 -8.72 5.43 -3.91
N THR A 252 -8.21 5.49 -5.12
CA THR A 252 -7.11 4.62 -5.57
C THR A 252 -5.89 5.48 -5.90
N LYS A 253 -4.74 5.14 -5.31
CA LYS A 253 -3.43 5.69 -5.64
C LYS A 253 -2.67 4.66 -6.45
N ILE A 254 -2.08 5.08 -7.58
CA ILE A 254 -1.19 4.26 -8.39
C ILE A 254 0.18 4.95 -8.48
N PRO A 255 1.28 4.25 -8.16
CA PRO A 255 2.61 4.82 -8.25
C PRO A 255 3.05 5.04 -9.71
N ARG A 256 3.86 6.08 -9.93
CA ARG A 256 4.49 6.37 -11.23
C ARG A 256 5.96 6.00 -11.16
N PHE A 257 6.41 5.23 -12.12
CA PHE A 257 7.81 4.82 -12.30
C PHE A 257 8.37 5.45 -13.56
N THR A 258 9.68 5.56 -13.65
CA THR A 258 10.42 6.13 -14.80
C THR A 258 11.47 5.18 -15.35
N PHE A 259 11.23 3.88 -15.25
CA PHE A 259 12.15 2.86 -15.80
C PHE A 259 12.41 3.03 -17.30
N GLU A 260 11.47 3.64 -18.02
CA GLU A 260 11.65 3.99 -19.43
C GLU A 260 12.79 4.98 -19.69
N LYS A 261 13.19 5.74 -18.67
CA LYS A 261 14.34 6.66 -18.74
C LYS A 261 15.65 6.03 -18.27
N PHE A 262 15.57 4.91 -17.58
CA PHE A 262 16.69 4.21 -16.99
C PHE A 262 16.61 2.71 -17.31
N PRO A 263 16.88 2.30 -18.57
CA PRO A 263 16.65 0.93 -19.03
C PRO A 263 17.50 -0.13 -18.33
N ASP A 264 18.66 0.27 -17.77
CA ASP A 264 19.55 -0.62 -17.02
C ASP A 264 19.16 -0.79 -15.54
N ALA A 265 18.15 -0.04 -15.07
CA ALA A 265 17.67 -0.17 -13.70
C ALA A 265 16.84 -1.44 -13.53
N ASP A 266 17.04 -2.15 -12.41
CA ASP A 266 16.18 -3.28 -12.04
C ASP A 266 14.75 -2.81 -11.76
N ALA A 267 13.81 -3.22 -12.61
CA ALA A 267 12.40 -2.87 -12.54
C ALA A 267 11.59 -3.77 -11.58
N THR A 268 12.22 -4.74 -10.93
CA THR A 268 11.58 -5.60 -9.93
C THR A 268 11.22 -4.77 -8.69
N LEU A 269 9.96 -4.79 -8.29
CA LEU A 269 9.53 -4.10 -7.07
C LEU A 269 9.86 -4.95 -5.85
N THR A 270 10.45 -4.32 -4.85
CA THR A 270 10.91 -4.95 -3.61
C THR A 270 10.53 -4.06 -2.41
N SER A 271 11.07 -4.34 -1.25
CA SER A 271 10.93 -3.48 -0.06
C SER A 271 11.67 -2.13 -0.18
N ALA A 272 12.50 -1.94 -1.21
CA ALA A 272 13.13 -0.66 -1.52
C ALA A 272 12.25 0.14 -2.49
N MET A 273 11.94 1.39 -2.14
CA MET A 273 11.07 2.25 -2.94
C MET A 273 11.74 2.72 -4.23
N LYS A 274 11.07 2.54 -5.37
CA LYS A 274 11.53 2.89 -6.72
C LYS A 274 10.63 3.89 -7.45
N SER A 275 9.43 4.17 -6.93
CA SER A 275 8.51 5.14 -7.53
C SER A 275 9.01 6.58 -7.39
N VAL A 276 8.69 7.40 -8.39
CA VAL A 276 9.09 8.82 -8.45
C VAL A 276 7.92 9.78 -8.25
N GLY A 277 6.71 9.26 -8.22
CA GLY A 277 5.48 10.01 -8.06
C GLY A 277 4.27 9.09 -8.01
N GLU A 278 3.08 9.67 -8.07
CA GLU A 278 1.83 8.93 -7.96
C GLU A 278 0.68 9.67 -8.65
N ALA A 279 -0.31 8.92 -9.12
CA ALA A 279 -1.62 9.45 -9.48
C ALA A 279 -2.65 8.97 -8.45
N MET A 280 -3.63 9.82 -8.14
CA MET A 280 -4.73 9.50 -7.25
C MET A 280 -6.06 9.83 -7.92
N ALA A 281 -7.03 8.94 -7.80
CA ALA A 281 -8.36 9.14 -8.34
C ALA A 281 -9.44 8.73 -7.36
N ILE A 282 -10.57 9.42 -7.42
CA ILE A 282 -11.77 9.17 -6.62
C ILE A 282 -12.87 8.61 -7.52
N GLY A 283 -13.56 7.57 -7.03
CA GLY A 283 -14.72 6.99 -7.69
C GLY A 283 -15.74 6.51 -6.68
N ARG A 284 -16.96 6.26 -7.11
CA ARG A 284 -17.99 5.67 -6.24
C ARG A 284 -17.68 4.22 -5.88
N THR A 285 -16.91 3.54 -6.73
CA THR A 285 -16.49 2.16 -6.57
C THR A 285 -15.01 2.01 -6.85
N PHE A 286 -14.41 0.91 -6.38
CA PHE A 286 -13.03 0.57 -6.73
C PHE A 286 -12.81 0.50 -8.24
N LYS A 287 -13.72 -0.11 -8.99
CA LYS A 287 -13.62 -0.20 -10.46
C LYS A 287 -13.49 1.19 -11.11
N GLU A 288 -14.34 2.11 -10.69
CA GLU A 288 -14.32 3.49 -11.22
C GLU A 288 -13.02 4.21 -10.84
N SER A 289 -12.62 4.18 -9.56
CA SER A 289 -11.41 4.85 -9.08
C SER A 289 -10.15 4.27 -9.71
N MET A 290 -10.05 2.94 -9.84
CA MET A 290 -8.92 2.25 -10.47
C MET A 290 -8.75 2.66 -11.93
N GLN A 291 -9.82 2.63 -12.73
CA GLN A 291 -9.76 3.03 -14.12
C GLN A 291 -9.39 4.52 -14.31
N LYS A 292 -9.92 5.40 -13.45
CA LYS A 292 -9.55 6.82 -13.43
C LYS A 292 -8.08 7.00 -13.07
N ALA A 293 -7.58 6.30 -12.05
CA ALA A 293 -6.19 6.38 -11.62
C ALA A 293 -5.22 5.92 -12.71
N LEU A 294 -5.53 4.81 -13.40
CA LEU A 294 -4.73 4.34 -14.54
C LEU A 294 -4.63 5.37 -15.68
N ARG A 295 -5.72 6.08 -16.00
CA ARG A 295 -5.69 7.16 -16.98
C ARG A 295 -4.85 8.34 -16.54
N SER A 296 -4.86 8.64 -15.25
CA SER A 296 -4.17 9.80 -14.68
C SER A 296 -2.65 9.64 -14.60
N LEU A 297 -2.13 8.42 -14.84
CA LEU A 297 -0.68 8.16 -14.90
C LEU A 297 0.02 8.79 -16.11
N GLU A 298 -0.73 9.23 -17.14
CA GLU A 298 -0.20 9.82 -18.37
C GLU A 298 0.82 8.94 -19.11
N ILE A 299 0.63 7.61 -19.05
CA ILE A 299 1.43 6.59 -19.76
C ILE A 299 0.78 6.12 -21.05
N GLY A 300 -0.22 6.85 -21.56
CA GLY A 300 -1.01 6.48 -22.73
C GLY A 300 -2.09 5.43 -22.49
N ALA A 301 -2.20 4.89 -21.26
CA ALA A 301 -3.28 4.00 -20.88
C ALA A 301 -4.61 4.77 -20.77
N ARG A 302 -5.69 4.18 -21.27
CA ARG A 302 -7.03 4.78 -21.20
C ARG A 302 -7.90 4.21 -20.08
N GLY A 303 -7.31 3.36 -19.24
CA GLY A 303 -7.90 2.60 -18.16
C GLY A 303 -7.25 1.23 -18.04
N PHE A 304 -7.94 0.25 -17.47
CA PHE A 304 -7.46 -1.13 -17.33
C PHE A 304 -7.31 -1.87 -18.67
N GLY A 305 -7.98 -1.41 -19.71
CA GLY A 305 -7.83 -1.85 -21.09
C GLY A 305 -7.88 -0.68 -22.06
N GLY A 306 -7.51 -0.92 -23.32
CA GLY A 306 -7.66 0.05 -24.39
C GLY A 306 -6.66 1.21 -24.37
N GLY A 307 -5.67 1.15 -25.25
CA GLY A 307 -4.69 2.21 -25.47
C GLY A 307 -3.36 2.03 -24.78
N GLY A 308 -2.38 2.80 -25.23
CA GLY A 308 -1.00 2.68 -24.77
C GLY A 308 -0.33 1.36 -25.16
N LYS A 309 0.85 1.16 -24.62
CA LYS A 309 1.70 -0.02 -24.84
C LYS A 309 1.01 -1.33 -24.45
N HIS A 310 0.15 -1.29 -23.43
CA HIS A 310 -0.49 -2.46 -22.83
C HIS A 310 -1.97 -2.64 -23.19
N GLY A 311 -2.46 -1.89 -24.16
CA GLY A 311 -3.85 -1.97 -24.60
C GLY A 311 -4.07 -2.91 -25.79
N LEU A 312 -3.22 -3.92 -25.98
CA LEU A 312 -3.31 -4.85 -27.11
C LEU A 312 -4.45 -5.86 -26.90
N ASP A 313 -5.08 -6.25 -28.00
CA ASP A 313 -6.13 -7.26 -28.02
C ASP A 313 -5.59 -8.69 -28.11
N GLU A 314 -4.29 -8.83 -28.31
CA GLU A 314 -3.57 -10.10 -28.31
C GLU A 314 -2.78 -10.25 -27.03
N ALA A 315 -2.93 -11.39 -26.36
CA ALA A 315 -2.16 -11.70 -25.18
C ALA A 315 -0.73 -12.11 -25.57
N PRO A 316 0.30 -11.69 -24.82
CA PRO A 316 1.63 -12.25 -24.93
C PRO A 316 1.63 -13.76 -24.61
N ASP A 317 2.75 -14.44 -24.90
CA ASP A 317 2.92 -15.84 -24.55
C ASP A 317 2.62 -16.11 -23.07
N ARG A 318 1.97 -17.24 -22.78
CA ARG A 318 1.59 -17.63 -21.42
C ARG A 318 2.78 -17.63 -20.44
N GLN A 319 3.97 -18.01 -20.92
CA GLN A 319 5.19 -17.98 -20.09
C GLN A 319 5.56 -16.56 -19.66
N VAL A 320 5.47 -15.60 -20.59
CA VAL A 320 5.72 -14.18 -20.31
C VAL A 320 4.70 -13.65 -19.30
N ILE A 321 3.42 -13.95 -19.49
CA ILE A 321 2.35 -13.56 -18.56
C ILE A 321 2.64 -14.11 -17.16
N THR A 322 2.93 -15.41 -17.05
CA THR A 322 3.21 -16.07 -15.77
C THR A 322 4.41 -15.42 -15.08
N ALA A 323 5.51 -15.18 -15.77
CA ALA A 323 6.70 -14.54 -15.20
C ALA A 323 6.42 -13.11 -14.72
N LYS A 324 5.68 -12.32 -15.50
CA LYS A 324 5.30 -10.94 -15.15
C LYS A 324 4.28 -10.86 -14.00
N LEU A 325 3.46 -11.86 -13.81
CA LEU A 325 2.55 -11.94 -12.66
C LEU A 325 3.26 -12.39 -11.39
N ALA A 326 4.14 -13.39 -11.49
CA ALA A 326 4.85 -13.93 -10.34
C ALA A 326 5.85 -12.94 -9.73
N THR A 327 6.46 -12.08 -10.57
CA THR A 327 7.43 -11.07 -10.14
C THR A 327 6.77 -9.70 -10.04
N PRO A 328 6.77 -9.04 -8.85
CA PRO A 328 6.25 -7.69 -8.71
C PRO A 328 6.96 -6.70 -9.64
N ASN A 329 6.18 -5.95 -10.43
CA ASN A 329 6.69 -4.95 -11.36
C ASN A 329 5.63 -3.89 -11.69
N ALA A 330 6.06 -2.76 -12.21
CA ALA A 330 5.18 -1.62 -12.54
C ALA A 330 4.08 -1.94 -13.56
N GLU A 331 4.27 -2.97 -14.39
CA GLU A 331 3.35 -3.36 -15.47
C GLU A 331 2.37 -4.47 -15.03
N ARG A 332 2.54 -5.06 -13.84
CA ARG A 332 1.79 -6.23 -13.36
C ARG A 332 0.27 -6.07 -13.49
N ILE A 333 -0.25 -4.87 -13.22
CA ILE A 333 -1.68 -4.57 -13.35
C ILE A 333 -2.21 -4.84 -14.77
N PHE A 334 -1.43 -4.53 -15.81
CA PHE A 334 -1.81 -4.79 -17.20
C PHE A 334 -1.66 -6.27 -17.57
N TYR A 335 -0.69 -6.96 -16.98
CA TYR A 335 -0.52 -8.41 -17.18
C TYR A 335 -1.63 -9.22 -16.54
N ILE A 336 -2.33 -8.71 -15.51
CA ILE A 336 -3.58 -9.30 -15.01
C ILE A 336 -4.65 -9.30 -16.10
N ARG A 337 -4.78 -8.22 -16.87
CA ARG A 337 -5.72 -8.19 -18.02
C ARG A 337 -5.32 -9.19 -19.10
N TYR A 338 -4.03 -9.28 -19.44
CA TYR A 338 -3.55 -10.27 -20.40
C TYR A 338 -3.76 -11.72 -19.91
N ALA A 339 -3.66 -11.98 -18.63
CA ALA A 339 -3.99 -13.28 -18.06
C ALA A 339 -5.46 -13.64 -18.30
N PHE A 340 -6.38 -12.72 -18.04
CA PHE A 340 -7.81 -12.92 -18.33
C PHE A 340 -8.06 -13.12 -19.83
N LEU A 341 -7.37 -12.37 -20.67
CA LEU A 341 -7.46 -12.52 -22.14
C LEU A 341 -6.93 -13.87 -22.62
N ALA A 342 -5.90 -14.42 -21.96
CA ALA A 342 -5.36 -15.77 -22.20
C ALA A 342 -6.18 -16.90 -21.54
N GLY A 343 -7.30 -16.57 -20.90
CA GLY A 343 -8.23 -17.53 -20.30
C GLY A 343 -7.91 -17.96 -18.88
N LEU A 344 -6.93 -17.33 -18.20
CA LEU A 344 -6.67 -17.61 -16.78
C LEU A 344 -7.84 -17.11 -15.93
N GLY A 345 -8.19 -17.90 -14.90
CA GLY A 345 -9.19 -17.52 -13.91
C GLY A 345 -8.61 -16.69 -12.77
N VAL A 346 -9.50 -16.11 -11.93
CA VAL A 346 -9.13 -15.34 -10.75
C VAL A 346 -8.21 -16.15 -9.82
N LYS A 347 -8.51 -17.44 -9.62
CA LYS A 347 -7.70 -18.31 -8.77
C LYS A 347 -6.27 -18.48 -9.30
N GLU A 348 -6.10 -18.71 -10.60
CA GLU A 348 -4.77 -18.88 -11.21
C GLU A 348 -3.94 -17.58 -11.08
N VAL A 349 -4.58 -16.42 -11.27
CA VAL A 349 -3.93 -15.12 -11.09
C VAL A 349 -3.57 -14.89 -9.62
N PHE A 350 -4.44 -15.25 -8.68
CA PHE A 350 -4.14 -15.20 -7.24
C PHE A 350 -2.96 -16.10 -6.87
N ASP A 351 -2.92 -17.32 -7.37
CA ASP A 351 -1.84 -18.28 -7.08
C ASP A 351 -0.47 -17.73 -7.51
N LEU A 352 -0.44 -16.93 -8.59
CA LEU A 352 0.78 -16.29 -9.10
C LEU A 352 1.14 -14.98 -8.38
N THR A 353 0.13 -14.16 -8.05
CA THR A 353 0.36 -12.79 -7.59
C THR A 353 0.22 -12.60 -6.09
N LYS A 354 -0.56 -13.44 -5.43
CA LYS A 354 -1.04 -13.32 -4.05
C LYS A 354 -1.87 -12.04 -3.80
N ILE A 355 -2.29 -11.34 -4.85
CA ILE A 355 -3.21 -10.21 -4.74
C ILE A 355 -4.58 -10.74 -4.29
N ASP A 356 -5.21 -10.08 -3.33
CA ASP A 356 -6.49 -10.52 -2.76
C ASP A 356 -7.53 -10.82 -3.86
N PRO A 357 -8.21 -11.97 -3.81
CA PRO A 357 -9.20 -12.39 -4.80
C PRO A 357 -10.34 -11.37 -5.02
N TRP A 358 -10.66 -10.58 -4.01
CA TRP A 358 -11.67 -9.53 -4.13
C TRP A 358 -11.25 -8.48 -5.18
N PHE A 359 -10.01 -7.99 -5.14
CA PHE A 359 -9.50 -7.05 -6.13
C PHE A 359 -9.43 -7.67 -7.52
N LEU A 360 -8.95 -8.91 -7.61
CA LEU A 360 -8.89 -9.63 -8.88
C LEU A 360 -10.27 -9.83 -9.49
N GLN A 361 -11.29 -10.09 -8.67
CA GLN A 361 -12.68 -10.21 -9.12
C GLN A 361 -13.21 -8.87 -9.65
N GLN A 362 -12.88 -7.73 -8.99
CA GLN A 362 -13.27 -6.41 -9.49
C GLN A 362 -12.63 -6.11 -10.85
N LEU A 363 -11.36 -6.47 -11.04
CA LEU A 363 -10.66 -6.33 -12.32
C LEU A 363 -11.23 -7.29 -13.38
N ARG A 364 -11.61 -8.49 -12.99
CA ARG A 364 -12.29 -9.45 -13.88
C ARG A 364 -13.61 -8.90 -14.40
N GLU A 365 -14.40 -8.28 -13.56
CA GLU A 365 -15.68 -7.66 -13.97
C GLU A 365 -15.47 -6.49 -14.95
N ILE A 366 -14.39 -5.68 -14.78
CA ILE A 366 -14.01 -4.66 -15.76
C ILE A 366 -13.69 -5.32 -17.11
N PHE A 367 -12.89 -6.40 -17.09
CA PHE A 367 -12.52 -7.14 -18.27
C PHE A 367 -13.74 -7.76 -18.97
N ASP A 368 -14.63 -8.40 -18.24
CA ASP A 368 -15.85 -9.02 -18.79
C ASP A 368 -16.77 -7.97 -19.41
N MET A 369 -16.88 -6.78 -18.82
CA MET A 369 -17.61 -5.66 -19.41
C MET A 369 -16.95 -5.17 -20.71
N GLU A 370 -15.61 -5.08 -20.75
CA GLU A 370 -14.87 -4.76 -21.98
C GLU A 370 -15.19 -5.77 -23.10
N GLN A 371 -15.14 -7.08 -22.79
CA GLN A 371 -15.43 -8.14 -23.78
C GLN A 371 -16.89 -8.11 -24.24
N ALA A 372 -17.84 -7.83 -23.36
CA ALA A 372 -19.25 -7.73 -23.71
C ALA A 372 -19.57 -6.57 -24.66
N LEU A 373 -18.79 -5.50 -24.62
CA LEU A 373 -18.93 -4.33 -25.48
C LEU A 373 -18.13 -4.43 -26.79
N LYS A 374 -17.13 -5.32 -26.83
CA LYS A 374 -16.21 -5.44 -27.98
C LYS A 374 -16.92 -5.82 -29.27
N GLY A 375 -16.68 -5.05 -30.35
CA GLY A 375 -17.22 -5.29 -31.66
C GLY A 375 -18.70 -4.90 -31.86
N ARG A 376 -19.33 -4.34 -30.83
CA ARG A 376 -20.73 -3.85 -30.95
C ARG A 376 -20.73 -2.37 -31.28
N ALA A 377 -21.55 -1.99 -32.28
CA ALA A 377 -21.79 -0.59 -32.57
C ALA A 377 -22.54 0.10 -31.43
N LEU A 378 -22.25 1.39 -31.17
CA LEU A 378 -22.88 2.15 -30.07
C LEU A 378 -24.41 2.12 -30.13
N ALA A 379 -24.98 2.16 -31.34
CA ALA A 379 -26.43 2.05 -31.55
C ALA A 379 -27.02 0.70 -31.08
N ALA A 380 -26.21 -0.35 -30.93
CA ALA A 380 -26.60 -1.66 -30.46
C ALA A 380 -26.34 -1.86 -28.94
N VAL A 381 -25.79 -0.86 -28.28
CA VAL A 381 -25.57 -0.85 -26.80
C VAL A 381 -26.72 -0.08 -26.17
N SER A 382 -27.42 -0.70 -25.25
CA SER A 382 -28.52 -0.02 -24.53
C SER A 382 -27.99 1.07 -23.59
N ASP A 383 -28.82 2.07 -23.29
CA ASP A 383 -28.50 3.13 -22.33
C ASP A 383 -28.11 2.57 -20.95
N LEU A 384 -28.74 1.47 -20.53
CA LEU A 384 -28.44 0.82 -19.26
C LEU A 384 -27.02 0.22 -19.26
N GLU A 385 -26.64 -0.47 -20.34
CA GLU A 385 -25.28 -1.04 -20.48
C GLU A 385 -24.24 0.08 -20.55
N LEU A 386 -24.53 1.15 -21.30
CA LEU A 386 -23.65 2.29 -21.39
C LEU A 386 -23.45 2.97 -20.02
N ARG A 387 -24.56 3.19 -19.30
CA ARG A 387 -24.52 3.73 -17.94
C ARG A 387 -23.70 2.83 -17.00
N ARG A 388 -23.89 1.51 -17.07
CA ARG A 388 -23.12 0.54 -16.27
C ARG A 388 -21.63 0.59 -16.61
N ALA A 389 -21.28 0.67 -17.88
CA ALA A 389 -19.88 0.83 -18.30
C ALA A 389 -19.27 2.14 -17.73
N LYS A 390 -20.02 3.24 -17.77
CA LYS A 390 -19.58 4.52 -17.16
C LYS A 390 -19.43 4.40 -15.65
N GLN A 391 -20.29 3.70 -14.95
CA GLN A 391 -20.17 3.40 -13.52
C GLN A 391 -18.96 2.51 -13.20
N PHE A 392 -18.53 1.65 -14.13
CA PHE A 392 -17.29 0.89 -14.03
C PHE A 392 -16.05 1.71 -14.37
N GLY A 393 -16.22 2.98 -14.74
CA GLY A 393 -15.14 3.93 -14.98
C GLY A 393 -14.61 3.94 -16.41
N PHE A 394 -15.28 3.31 -17.39
CA PHE A 394 -14.86 3.36 -18.79
C PHE A 394 -14.85 4.79 -19.32
N SER A 395 -13.75 5.18 -19.96
CA SER A 395 -13.65 6.45 -20.67
C SER A 395 -14.35 6.37 -22.03
N ASP A 396 -14.75 7.50 -22.57
CA ASP A 396 -15.33 7.55 -23.92
C ASP A 396 -14.38 6.99 -24.97
N SER A 397 -13.08 7.23 -24.79
CA SER A 397 -12.05 6.69 -25.68
C SER A 397 -11.87 5.16 -25.56
N GLN A 398 -12.16 4.55 -24.41
CA GLN A 398 -12.19 3.08 -24.29
C GLN A 398 -13.43 2.51 -24.99
N LEU A 399 -14.60 3.12 -24.76
CA LEU A 399 -15.86 2.72 -25.38
C LEU A 399 -15.78 2.81 -26.90
N ALA A 400 -15.28 3.92 -27.44
CA ALA A 400 -15.11 4.11 -28.87
C ALA A 400 -14.14 3.09 -29.51
N ARG A 401 -13.12 2.64 -28.79
CA ARG A 401 -12.22 1.57 -29.26
C ARG A 401 -12.92 0.20 -29.28
N SER A 402 -13.76 -0.07 -28.31
CA SER A 402 -14.54 -1.32 -28.27
C SER A 402 -15.44 -1.49 -29.48
N GLU A 403 -15.87 -0.38 -30.12
CA GLU A 403 -16.68 -0.36 -31.32
C GLU A 403 -15.92 -0.67 -32.62
N SER A 404 -14.60 -0.86 -32.60
CA SER A 404 -13.75 -0.91 -33.82
C SER A 404 -13.84 0.36 -34.70
N THR A 405 -14.41 1.44 -34.17
CA THR A 405 -14.58 2.69 -34.89
C THR A 405 -13.29 3.49 -34.80
N ARG A 406 -12.68 3.81 -35.96
CA ARG A 406 -11.62 4.84 -35.98
C ARG A 406 -12.20 6.12 -35.42
N LEU A 407 -11.68 6.58 -34.28
CA LEU A 407 -11.95 7.93 -33.81
C LEU A 407 -11.50 8.92 -34.90
N ASN A 408 -12.43 9.38 -35.71
CA ASN A 408 -12.23 10.63 -36.40
C ASN A 408 -12.17 11.73 -35.34
N SER A 409 -11.16 12.57 -35.43
CA SER A 409 -10.86 13.68 -34.51
C SER A 409 -11.98 14.73 -34.35
N SER A 410 -13.15 14.47 -34.90
CA SER A 410 -14.35 15.34 -34.89
C SER A 410 -15.46 14.90 -33.91
N HIS A 411 -15.32 13.78 -33.19
CA HIS A 411 -16.31 13.42 -32.18
C HIS A 411 -16.02 14.20 -30.88
N ARG A 412 -16.72 15.32 -30.76
CA ARG A 412 -16.83 16.12 -29.55
C ARG A 412 -17.29 15.22 -28.41
N CYS A 413 -16.63 15.37 -27.28
CA CYS A 413 -17.02 14.80 -26.00
C CYS A 413 -18.52 14.94 -25.76
N ILE A 414 -19.23 13.85 -25.61
CA ILE A 414 -20.57 13.88 -25.03
C ILE A 414 -20.32 14.00 -23.52
N SER A 415 -20.29 15.23 -23.04
CA SER A 415 -20.28 15.54 -21.63
C SER A 415 -21.69 15.32 -21.11
N TYR A 416 -21.90 14.28 -20.35
CA TYR A 416 -23.08 14.19 -19.47
C TYR A 416 -22.68 14.81 -18.12
N ALA A 417 -23.26 15.98 -17.84
CA ALA A 417 -23.29 16.60 -16.54
C ALA A 417 -24.05 15.73 -15.52
#